data_f0a0ce6137e3b4dee4968396b364f9f0
#
_entry.id   f0a0ce6137e3b4dee4968396b364f9f0
#
_cell.length_a   1.000
_cell.length_b   1.000
_cell.length_c   1.000
_cell.angle_alpha   90.00
_cell.angle_beta   90.00
_cell.angle_gamma   90.00
#
_symmetry.space_group_name_H-M   'P 1'
#
loop_
_entity.id
_entity.type
_entity.pdbx_description
1 polymer ?
#
loop_
_entity_poly.entity_id
_entity_poly.type
_entity_poly.pdbx_seq_one_letter_code
_entity_poly.pdbx_strand_id
1 'polypeptide(L)'
;LVEAKLSQAEAMETVAKAQNKKVDSGTRVELLNSAYDMWQQAQAGLTIAKKTYERMQSLYKKGVVSEQKRDEAEAAYKAMVATESAAKSQYEMAKAGAQAEDKAAAAAMVAAAQGSVAEVESILSDSYLTAPTDGEISDIFPNVGELVSLGAPIMNVLKLDDMWVSF
;
A
#
# COMPACT_ATOMS: atom_id res chain seq x y z
N LEU A 1 -14.70 24.56 13.69
CA LEU A 1 -14.96 24.02 12.35
C LEU A 1 -13.67 23.48 11.71
N VAL A 2 -12.56 24.22 11.76
CA VAL A 2 -11.25 23.81 11.19
C VAL A 2 -10.68 22.61 11.94
N GLU A 3 -10.75 22.57 13.25
CA GLU A 3 -10.32 21.43 14.07
C GLU A 3 -11.07 20.13 13.71
N ALA A 4 -12.37 20.23 13.42
CA ALA A 4 -13.14 19.06 12.97
C ALA A 4 -12.68 18.57 11.59
N LYS A 5 -12.30 19.46 10.69
CA LYS A 5 -11.71 19.12 9.39
C LYS A 5 -10.33 18.49 9.56
N LEU A 6 -9.52 18.99 10.50
CA LEU A 6 -8.21 18.39 10.80
C LEU A 6 -8.39 16.96 11.29
N SER A 7 -9.25 16.74 12.28
CA SER A 7 -9.54 15.40 12.78
C SER A 7 -10.05 14.44 11.68
N GLN A 8 -10.85 14.94 10.74
CA GLN A 8 -11.30 14.14 9.59
C GLN A 8 -10.14 13.81 8.65
N ALA A 9 -9.24 14.75 8.35
CA ALA A 9 -8.07 14.54 7.50
C ALA A 9 -7.09 13.54 8.14
N GLU A 10 -6.82 13.65 9.43
CA GLU A 10 -5.99 12.71 10.20
C GLU A 10 -6.58 11.29 10.22
N ALA A 11 -7.91 11.18 10.35
CA ALA A 11 -8.58 9.89 10.26
C ALA A 11 -8.41 9.27 8.86
N MET A 12 -8.52 10.04 7.79
CA MET A 12 -8.28 9.58 6.42
C MET A 12 -6.81 9.15 6.22
N GLU A 13 -5.86 9.90 6.76
CA GLU A 13 -4.44 9.52 6.72
C GLU A 13 -4.20 8.18 7.45
N THR A 14 -4.82 8.00 8.61
CA THR A 14 -4.72 6.75 9.37
C THR A 14 -5.26 5.57 8.58
N VAL A 15 -6.39 5.72 7.89
CA VAL A 15 -6.96 4.69 7.01
C VAL A 15 -6.02 4.39 5.84
N ALA A 16 -5.48 5.42 5.19
CA ALA A 16 -4.53 5.25 4.07
C ALA A 16 -3.25 4.52 4.53
N LYS A 17 -2.68 4.89 5.68
CA LYS A 17 -1.53 4.20 6.30
C LYS A 17 -1.83 2.74 6.62
N ALA A 18 -3.01 2.44 7.16
CA ALA A 18 -3.43 1.08 7.45
C ALA A 18 -3.57 0.23 6.18
N GLN A 19 -4.13 0.82 5.11
CA GLN A 19 -4.23 0.16 3.80
C GLN A 19 -2.86 -0.08 3.18
N ASN A 20 -1.96 0.90 3.21
CA ASN A 20 -0.59 0.74 2.73
C ASN A 20 0.14 -0.38 3.48
N LYS A 21 0.05 -0.39 4.80
CA LYS A 21 0.63 -1.45 5.65
C LYS A 21 0.08 -2.83 5.29
N LYS A 22 -1.23 -2.94 4.97
CA LYS A 22 -1.84 -4.19 4.54
C LYS A 22 -1.28 -4.67 3.21
N VAL A 23 -1.04 -3.78 2.26
CA VAL A 23 -0.44 -4.08 0.96
C VAL A 23 1.03 -4.46 1.12
N ASP A 24 1.79 -3.72 1.93
CA ASP A 24 3.21 -3.97 2.18
C ASP A 24 3.47 -5.27 2.95
N SER A 25 2.61 -5.65 3.89
CA SER A 25 2.75 -6.90 4.65
C SER A 25 2.59 -8.15 3.77
N GLY A 26 2.13 -7.98 2.52
CA GLY A 26 2.04 -9.05 1.53
C GLY A 26 0.98 -10.11 1.85
N THR A 27 1.19 -11.30 1.33
CA THR A 27 0.30 -12.43 1.54
C THR A 27 0.38 -12.91 3.00
N ARG A 28 -0.77 -13.23 3.60
CA ARG A 28 -0.81 -13.82 4.94
C ARG A 28 0.00 -15.10 4.99
N VAL A 29 0.73 -15.30 6.09
CA VAL A 29 1.61 -16.45 6.29
C VAL A 29 0.85 -17.78 6.13
N GLU A 30 -0.41 -17.83 6.56
CA GLU A 30 -1.26 -19.02 6.44
C GLU A 30 -1.55 -19.37 4.97
N LEU A 31 -1.81 -18.36 4.13
CA LEU A 31 -2.04 -18.57 2.69
C LEU A 31 -0.74 -19.01 1.98
N LEU A 32 0.37 -18.43 2.37
CA LEU A 32 1.68 -18.81 1.84
C LEU A 32 2.02 -20.27 2.20
N ASN A 33 1.80 -20.66 3.46
CA ASN A 33 2.02 -22.03 3.91
C ASN A 33 1.08 -23.00 3.20
N SER A 34 -0.20 -22.66 3.05
CA SER A 34 -1.16 -23.50 2.31
C SER A 34 -0.75 -23.70 0.85
N ALA A 35 -0.30 -22.65 0.16
CA ALA A 35 0.18 -22.75 -1.20
C ALA A 35 1.47 -23.60 -1.30
N TYR A 36 2.35 -23.48 -0.31
CA TYR A 36 3.56 -24.30 -0.20
C TYR A 36 3.22 -25.78 -0.01
N ASP A 37 2.28 -26.10 0.87
CA ASP A 37 1.86 -27.48 1.15
C ASP A 37 1.22 -28.12 -0.10
N MET A 38 0.40 -27.36 -0.83
CA MET A 38 -0.16 -27.80 -2.12
C MET A 38 0.94 -28.10 -3.15
N TRP A 39 1.95 -27.25 -3.24
CA TRP A 39 3.08 -27.50 -4.12
C TRP A 39 3.87 -28.76 -3.68
N GLN A 40 4.14 -28.94 -2.39
CA GLN A 40 4.78 -30.15 -1.86
C GLN A 40 4.00 -31.42 -2.18
N GLN A 41 2.67 -31.38 -2.07
CA GLN A 41 1.80 -32.49 -2.42
C GLN A 41 1.88 -32.82 -3.92
N ALA A 42 1.83 -31.80 -4.78
CA ALA A 42 1.98 -31.97 -6.22
C ALA A 42 3.35 -32.54 -6.60
N GLN A 43 4.43 -32.09 -5.93
CA GLN A 43 5.77 -32.60 -6.14
C GLN A 43 5.92 -34.08 -5.74
N ALA A 44 5.28 -34.49 -4.65
CA ALA A 44 5.23 -35.90 -4.24
C ALA A 44 4.47 -36.74 -5.29
N GLY A 45 3.33 -36.27 -5.78
CA GLY A 45 2.57 -36.91 -6.85
C GLY A 45 3.37 -37.05 -8.15
N LEU A 46 4.07 -35.96 -8.54
CA LEU A 46 4.97 -35.99 -9.71
C LEU A 46 6.07 -37.05 -9.58
N THR A 47 6.67 -37.16 -8.38
CA THR A 47 7.71 -38.14 -8.10
C THR A 47 7.20 -39.57 -8.29
N ILE A 48 6.00 -39.86 -7.82
CA ILE A 48 5.35 -41.18 -7.98
C ILE A 48 5.04 -41.46 -9.45
N ALA A 49 4.41 -40.49 -10.14
CA ALA A 49 4.07 -40.65 -11.55
C ALA A 49 5.32 -40.86 -12.44
N LYS A 50 6.41 -40.10 -12.17
CA LYS A 50 7.68 -40.24 -12.84
C LYS A 50 8.27 -41.63 -12.69
N LYS A 51 8.36 -42.15 -11.46
CA LYS A 51 8.84 -43.49 -11.17
C LYS A 51 8.00 -44.58 -11.86
N THR A 52 6.67 -44.37 -11.91
CA THR A 52 5.75 -45.29 -12.58
C THR A 52 5.95 -45.28 -14.07
N TYR A 53 6.08 -44.12 -14.69
CA TYR A 53 6.39 -43.99 -16.12
C TYR A 53 7.74 -44.64 -16.48
N GLU A 54 8.81 -44.36 -15.76
CA GLU A 54 10.14 -44.93 -15.96
C GLU A 54 10.11 -46.47 -15.87
N ARG A 55 9.36 -47.02 -14.93
CA ARG A 55 9.15 -48.45 -14.75
C ARG A 55 8.39 -49.03 -15.95
N MET A 56 7.25 -48.43 -16.35
CA MET A 56 6.48 -48.89 -17.50
C MET A 56 7.26 -48.83 -18.81
N GLN A 57 8.05 -47.76 -18.98
CA GLN A 57 8.95 -47.63 -20.14
C GLN A 57 10.02 -48.75 -20.16
N SER A 58 10.61 -49.08 -19.01
CA SER A 58 11.59 -50.20 -18.92
C SER A 58 10.95 -51.55 -19.23
N LEU A 59 9.73 -51.80 -18.69
CA LEU A 59 9.01 -53.04 -18.95
C LEU A 59 8.52 -53.16 -20.39
N TYR A 60 8.14 -52.07 -21.03
CA TYR A 60 7.83 -52.02 -22.45
C TYR A 60 9.03 -52.40 -23.33
N LYS A 61 10.21 -51.81 -23.04
CA LYS A 61 11.47 -52.17 -23.74
C LYS A 61 11.82 -53.68 -23.62
N LYS A 62 11.38 -54.31 -22.54
CA LYS A 62 11.58 -55.77 -22.30
C LYS A 62 10.43 -56.63 -22.88
N GLY A 63 9.44 -56.02 -23.54
CA GLY A 63 8.27 -56.73 -24.09
C GLY A 63 7.26 -57.26 -23.06
N VAL A 64 7.32 -56.76 -21.81
CA VAL A 64 6.47 -57.27 -20.70
C VAL A 64 5.13 -56.57 -20.66
N VAL A 65 5.02 -55.30 -21.07
CA VAL A 65 3.79 -54.54 -21.08
C VAL A 65 3.45 -54.01 -22.47
N SER A 66 2.16 -53.75 -22.72
CA SER A 66 1.68 -53.16 -23.98
C SER A 66 2.06 -51.72 -24.13
N GLU A 67 2.08 -51.23 -25.36
CA GLU A 67 2.30 -49.82 -25.69
C GLU A 67 1.27 -48.93 -25.00
N GLN A 68 0.01 -49.34 -24.99
CA GLN A 68 -1.07 -48.63 -24.33
C GLN A 68 -0.79 -48.34 -22.83
N LYS A 69 -0.27 -49.32 -22.08
CA LYS A 69 0.10 -49.14 -20.67
C LYS A 69 1.27 -48.17 -20.46
N ARG A 70 2.24 -48.16 -21.38
CA ARG A 70 3.28 -47.17 -21.36
C ARG A 70 2.71 -45.76 -21.60
N ASP A 71 1.85 -45.61 -22.62
CA ASP A 71 1.26 -44.33 -22.99
C ASP A 71 0.33 -43.76 -21.89
N GLU A 72 -0.45 -44.64 -21.22
CA GLU A 72 -1.22 -44.27 -20.04
C GLU A 72 -0.33 -43.71 -18.91
N ALA A 73 0.79 -44.38 -18.64
CA ALA A 73 1.73 -43.93 -17.63
C ALA A 73 2.46 -42.63 -18.04
N GLU A 74 2.75 -42.44 -19.33
CA GLU A 74 3.32 -41.21 -19.87
C GLU A 74 2.32 -40.03 -19.75
N ALA A 75 1.05 -40.26 -20.09
CA ALA A 75 0.00 -39.26 -19.97
C ALA A 75 -0.21 -38.85 -18.51
N ALA A 76 -0.23 -39.83 -17.59
CA ALA A 76 -0.32 -39.55 -16.14
C ALA A 76 0.89 -38.75 -15.65
N TYR A 77 2.10 -39.07 -16.09
CA TYR A 77 3.31 -38.28 -15.74
C TYR A 77 3.21 -36.85 -16.26
N LYS A 78 2.85 -36.64 -17.54
CA LYS A 78 2.67 -35.32 -18.13
C LYS A 78 1.59 -34.48 -17.39
N ALA A 79 0.48 -35.13 -16.99
CA ALA A 79 -0.54 -34.45 -16.19
C ALA A 79 0.00 -33.98 -14.82
N MET A 80 0.80 -34.83 -14.15
CA MET A 80 1.42 -34.44 -12.88
C MET A 80 2.46 -33.35 -13.01
N VAL A 81 3.22 -33.31 -14.13
CA VAL A 81 4.13 -32.18 -14.44
C VAL A 81 3.34 -30.87 -14.53
N ALA A 82 2.21 -30.87 -15.24
CA ALA A 82 1.37 -29.67 -15.34
C ALA A 82 0.77 -29.25 -13.98
N THR A 83 0.35 -30.24 -13.18
CA THR A 83 -0.19 -29.97 -11.83
C THR A 83 0.86 -29.38 -10.90
N GLU A 84 2.07 -29.93 -10.88
CA GLU A 84 3.17 -29.39 -10.08
C GLU A 84 3.56 -27.98 -10.52
N SER A 85 3.65 -27.73 -11.82
CA SER A 85 3.96 -26.42 -12.38
C SER A 85 2.88 -25.38 -11.99
N ALA A 86 1.60 -25.75 -12.03
CA ALA A 86 0.51 -24.87 -11.61
C ALA A 86 0.57 -24.56 -10.10
N ALA A 87 0.79 -25.57 -9.26
CA ALA A 87 0.91 -25.40 -7.83
C ALA A 87 2.15 -24.55 -7.46
N LYS A 88 3.28 -24.76 -8.16
CA LYS A 88 4.48 -23.93 -8.01
C LYS A 88 4.21 -22.47 -8.35
N SER A 89 3.54 -22.20 -9.47
CA SER A 89 3.19 -20.84 -9.87
C SER A 89 2.28 -20.16 -8.85
N GLN A 90 1.33 -20.89 -8.26
CA GLN A 90 0.49 -20.36 -7.17
C GLN A 90 1.30 -20.01 -5.92
N TYR A 91 2.24 -20.86 -5.53
CA TYR A 91 3.15 -20.57 -4.42
C TYR A 91 4.02 -19.35 -4.70
N GLU A 92 4.59 -19.24 -5.92
CA GLU A 92 5.42 -18.09 -6.31
C GLU A 92 4.61 -16.78 -6.33
N MET A 93 3.37 -16.81 -6.83
CA MET A 93 2.48 -15.64 -6.75
C MET A 93 2.16 -15.24 -5.30
N ALA A 94 1.84 -16.23 -4.45
CA ALA A 94 1.61 -15.96 -3.03
C ALA A 94 2.84 -15.39 -2.33
N LYS A 95 4.04 -15.88 -2.69
CA LYS A 95 5.33 -15.42 -2.16
C LYS A 95 5.70 -14.02 -2.64
N ALA A 96 5.41 -13.69 -3.89
CA ALA A 96 5.66 -12.36 -4.45
C ALA A 96 4.80 -11.28 -3.77
N GLY A 97 3.61 -11.65 -3.28
CA GLY A 97 2.69 -10.72 -2.61
C GLY A 97 2.08 -9.71 -3.56
N ALA A 98 1.81 -8.51 -3.06
CA ALA A 98 1.24 -7.43 -3.86
C ALA A 98 2.23 -6.95 -4.94
N GLN A 99 1.70 -6.60 -6.10
CA GLN A 99 2.49 -6.09 -7.22
C GLN A 99 3.09 -4.72 -6.89
N ALA A 100 4.17 -4.35 -7.59
CA ALA A 100 4.85 -3.07 -7.38
C ALA A 100 3.91 -1.88 -7.61
N GLU A 101 3.00 -2.01 -8.58
CA GLU A 101 1.97 -1.03 -8.92
C GLU A 101 0.97 -0.84 -7.78
N ASP A 102 0.53 -1.92 -7.13
CA ASP A 102 -0.38 -1.87 -5.99
C ASP A 102 0.27 -1.18 -4.79
N LYS A 103 1.55 -1.45 -4.55
CA LYS A 103 2.35 -0.80 -3.50
C LYS A 103 2.52 0.69 -3.79
N ALA A 104 2.83 1.04 -5.04
CA ALA A 104 2.95 2.43 -5.47
C ALA A 104 1.62 3.18 -5.33
N ALA A 105 0.50 2.56 -5.71
CA ALA A 105 -0.84 3.14 -5.55
C ALA A 105 -1.19 3.37 -4.09
N ALA A 106 -0.92 2.39 -3.22
CA ALA A 106 -1.16 2.53 -1.78
C ALA A 106 -0.29 3.62 -1.13
N ALA A 107 0.99 3.73 -1.54
CA ALA A 107 1.87 4.80 -1.10
C ALA A 107 1.39 6.18 -1.58
N ALA A 108 0.91 6.29 -2.82
CA ALA A 108 0.35 7.53 -3.35
C ALA A 108 -0.92 7.96 -2.59
N MET A 109 -1.77 7.02 -2.16
CA MET A 109 -2.92 7.32 -1.30
C MET A 109 -2.50 7.90 0.05
N VAL A 110 -1.43 7.39 0.65
CA VAL A 110 -0.87 7.96 1.89
C VAL A 110 -0.37 9.38 1.66
N ALA A 111 0.38 9.61 0.58
CA ALA A 111 0.88 10.94 0.24
C ALA A 111 -0.24 11.95 -0.01
N ALA A 112 -1.32 11.54 -0.70
CA ALA A 112 -2.50 12.39 -0.90
C ALA A 112 -3.21 12.74 0.42
N ALA A 113 -3.37 11.77 1.32
CA ALA A 113 -3.98 12.00 2.63
C ALA A 113 -3.11 12.93 3.50
N GLN A 114 -1.79 12.77 3.46
CA GLN A 114 -0.85 13.68 4.13
C GLN A 114 -0.92 15.10 3.57
N GLY A 115 -1.06 15.24 2.25
CA GLY A 115 -1.30 16.53 1.61
C GLY A 115 -2.57 17.22 2.13
N SER A 116 -3.64 16.46 2.33
CA SER A 116 -4.90 16.98 2.89
C SER A 116 -4.75 17.41 4.36
N VAL A 117 -3.97 16.69 5.16
CA VAL A 117 -3.65 17.11 6.54
C VAL A 117 -2.86 18.41 6.53
N ALA A 118 -1.81 18.49 5.72
CA ALA A 118 -0.95 19.69 5.63
C ALA A 118 -1.73 20.93 5.14
N GLU A 119 -2.69 20.75 4.23
CA GLU A 119 -3.59 21.83 3.79
C GLU A 119 -4.43 22.37 4.96
N VAL A 120 -5.05 21.48 5.73
CA VAL A 120 -5.87 21.90 6.88
C VAL A 120 -5.02 22.51 8.01
N GLU A 121 -3.82 21.96 8.25
CA GLU A 121 -2.86 22.54 9.21
C GLU A 121 -2.42 23.94 8.79
N SER A 122 -2.19 24.19 7.49
CA SER A 122 -1.88 25.52 6.98
C SER A 122 -3.04 26.49 7.26
N ILE A 123 -4.28 26.10 6.97
CA ILE A 123 -5.47 26.91 7.26
C ILE A 123 -5.59 27.18 8.76
N LEU A 124 -5.27 26.20 9.60
CA LEU A 124 -5.32 26.37 11.06
C LEU A 124 -4.22 27.33 11.52
N SER A 125 -3.00 27.24 10.98
CA SER A 125 -1.91 28.15 11.30
C SER A 125 -2.22 29.59 10.89
N ASP A 126 -2.86 29.79 9.75
CA ASP A 126 -3.29 31.10 9.25
C ASP A 126 -4.40 31.71 10.12
N SER A 127 -5.06 30.89 10.97
CA SER A 127 -6.06 31.35 11.94
C SER A 127 -5.40 32.04 13.17
N TYR A 128 -4.09 31.84 13.36
CA TYR A 128 -3.33 32.47 14.44
C TYR A 128 -2.38 33.52 13.85
N LEU A 129 -2.80 34.78 13.96
CA LEU A 129 -1.99 35.89 13.49
C LEU A 129 -0.93 36.26 14.53
N THR A 130 0.33 36.27 14.10
CA THR A 130 1.46 36.76 14.89
C THR A 130 1.94 38.08 14.32
N ALA A 131 2.34 39.00 15.20
CA ALA A 131 2.93 40.27 14.77
C ALA A 131 4.25 40.01 14.02
N PRO A 132 4.47 40.56 12.81
CA PRO A 132 5.68 40.34 12.03
C PRO A 132 6.90 41.07 12.62
N THR A 133 6.68 42.04 13.49
CA THR A 133 7.75 42.87 14.14
C THR A 133 7.32 43.24 15.55
N ASP A 134 8.30 43.49 16.40
CA ASP A 134 8.07 44.12 17.70
C ASP A 134 7.58 45.56 17.48
N GLY A 135 6.59 46.00 18.24
CA GLY A 135 6.01 47.32 18.11
C GLY A 135 4.83 47.56 19.04
N GLU A 136 4.28 48.76 18.97
CA GLU A 136 3.09 49.16 19.74
C GLU A 136 1.84 49.06 18.85
N ILE A 137 0.73 48.50 19.40
CA ILE A 137 -0.53 48.41 18.68
C ILE A 137 -1.19 49.77 18.71
N SER A 138 -1.41 50.38 17.52
CA SER A 138 -2.12 51.68 17.44
C SER A 138 -3.62 51.51 17.29
N ASP A 139 -4.06 50.55 16.47
CA ASP A 139 -5.48 50.36 16.20
C ASP A 139 -5.80 48.85 16.06
N ILE A 140 -6.97 48.48 16.54
CA ILE A 140 -7.58 47.16 16.35
C ILE A 140 -8.94 47.38 15.64
N PHE A 141 -9.09 46.85 14.44
CA PHE A 141 -10.25 47.09 13.59
C PHE A 141 -11.47 46.21 13.92
N PRO A 142 -11.36 44.85 14.03
CA PRO A 142 -12.50 44.01 14.30
C PRO A 142 -12.79 43.86 15.80
N ASN A 143 -14.07 43.72 16.12
CA ASN A 143 -14.54 43.35 17.46
C ASN A 143 -14.64 41.83 17.61
N VAL A 144 -14.56 41.35 18.85
CA VAL A 144 -14.74 39.91 19.12
C VAL A 144 -16.13 39.46 18.68
N GLY A 145 -16.20 38.43 17.82
CA GLY A 145 -17.42 37.90 17.24
C GLY A 145 -17.79 38.50 15.87
N GLU A 146 -16.98 39.41 15.33
CA GLU A 146 -17.17 40.00 14.00
C GLU A 146 -16.54 39.07 12.91
N LEU A 147 -17.23 38.98 11.77
CA LEU A 147 -16.74 38.20 10.62
C LEU A 147 -15.75 39.04 9.84
N VAL A 148 -14.50 38.59 9.76
CA VAL A 148 -13.44 39.24 9.02
C VAL A 148 -13.24 38.54 7.66
N SER A 149 -13.24 39.34 6.59
CA SER A 149 -13.01 38.85 5.23
C SER A 149 -11.50 38.71 4.96
N LEU A 150 -11.15 37.86 3.99
CA LEU A 150 -9.75 37.71 3.54
C LEU A 150 -9.20 39.06 3.04
N GLY A 151 -8.05 39.46 3.58
CA GLY A 151 -7.41 40.74 3.24
C GLY A 151 -7.92 41.96 4.03
N ALA A 152 -8.88 41.80 4.94
CA ALA A 152 -9.28 42.90 5.82
C ALA A 152 -8.19 43.18 6.87
N PRO A 153 -7.89 44.47 7.19
CA PRO A 153 -6.94 44.81 8.22
C PRO A 153 -7.46 44.40 9.59
N ILE A 154 -6.62 43.78 10.40
CA ILE A 154 -6.98 43.34 11.75
C ILE A 154 -6.43 44.29 12.80
N MET A 155 -5.16 44.68 12.68
CA MET A 155 -4.52 45.62 13.60
C MET A 155 -3.36 46.36 12.90
N ASN A 156 -3.08 47.55 13.38
CA ASN A 156 -1.87 48.29 13.03
C ASN A 156 -0.82 48.15 14.12
N VAL A 157 0.40 47.75 13.74
CA VAL A 157 1.57 47.68 14.63
C VAL A 157 2.55 48.77 14.20
N LEU A 158 2.89 49.69 15.08
CA LEU A 158 3.84 50.75 14.84
C LEU A 158 5.21 50.41 15.44
N LYS A 159 6.22 50.47 14.60
CA LYS A 159 7.62 50.35 15.03
C LYS A 159 8.14 51.75 15.38
N LEU A 160 8.29 52.03 16.66
CA LEU A 160 8.65 53.35 17.16
C LEU A 160 10.12 53.73 16.97
N ASP A 161 10.98 52.75 16.66
CA ASP A 161 12.43 52.95 16.48
C ASP A 161 12.83 53.62 15.16
N ASP A 162 11.91 53.73 14.20
CA ASP A 162 12.15 54.25 12.84
C ASP A 162 11.20 55.40 12.49
N MET A 163 11.11 56.42 13.34
CA MET A 163 10.28 57.59 13.04
C MET A 163 11.06 58.65 12.20
N TRP A 164 10.49 58.96 11.03
CA TRP A 164 10.99 60.03 10.18
C TRP A 164 10.10 61.27 10.33
N VAL A 165 10.72 62.42 10.60
CA VAL A 165 10.03 63.73 10.59
C VAL A 165 10.44 64.46 9.32
N SER A 166 9.51 64.75 8.42
CA SER A 166 9.74 65.66 7.28
C SER A 166 9.19 67.02 7.58
N PHE A 167 10.00 68.07 7.41
CA PHE A 167 9.60 69.47 7.56
C PHE A 167 9.15 70.05 6.22
#